data_0b429ed977d8d3d160d32eaa1fd514a3
#
_entry.id   0b429ed977d8d3d160d32eaa1fd514a3
#
_cell.length_a   1.000
_cell.length_b   1.000
_cell.length_c   1.000
_cell.angle_alpha   90.00
_cell.angle_beta   90.00
_cell.angle_gamma   90.00
#
_symmetry.space_group_name_H-M   'P 1'
#
loop_
_entity.id
_entity.type
_entity.pdbx_description
1 polymer ?
#
loop_
_entity_poly.entity_id
_entity_poly.type
_entity_poly.pdbx_seq_one_letter_code
_entity_poly.pdbx_strand_id
1 'polypeptide(L)'
;IWNRPPGALPPRTHMVQLITLADQPYIVDVGFGGMTPTGILRLEVDTEQTTPHEPFRFVMDEGDFVMEALVAGTWRALYRFDLTEQRSADYEVSNFWVCNHPDSHFISGISAARVEPGRRYALRNNQFTVYQTNGPSEERQLTSVQELREVLDNDFHITIPSEVDADAALRRLISE
;
A
#
# COMPACT_ATOMS: atom_id res chain seq x y z
N ILE A 1 -6.44 -8.06 2.07
CA ILE A 1 -7.90 -8.22 2.04
C ILE A 1 -8.51 -7.44 0.87
N TRP A 2 -8.05 -6.24 0.59
CA TRP A 2 -8.50 -5.45 -0.56
C TRP A 2 -8.35 -6.25 -1.87
N ASN A 3 -9.44 -6.34 -2.64
CA ASN A 3 -9.52 -7.11 -3.90
C ASN A 3 -9.25 -8.61 -3.77
N ARG A 4 -9.44 -9.21 -2.60
CA ARG A 4 -9.35 -10.67 -2.41
C ARG A 4 -10.74 -11.31 -2.32
N PRO A 5 -10.89 -12.54 -2.83
CA PRO A 5 -12.14 -13.30 -2.64
C PRO A 5 -12.41 -13.50 -1.14
N PRO A 6 -13.69 -13.59 -0.73
CA PRO A 6 -14.04 -13.98 0.62
C PRO A 6 -13.39 -15.31 1.02
N GLY A 7 -12.82 -15.37 2.24
CA GLY A 7 -12.14 -16.56 2.77
C GLY A 7 -10.71 -16.80 2.26
N ALA A 8 -10.17 -15.95 1.38
CA ALA A 8 -8.78 -16.05 0.99
C ALA A 8 -7.86 -15.63 2.15
N LEU A 9 -6.96 -16.52 2.53
CA LEU A 9 -5.92 -16.28 3.53
C LEU A 9 -4.57 -16.07 2.81
N PRO A 10 -4.23 -14.85 2.44
CA PRO A 10 -2.92 -14.58 1.85
C PRO A 10 -1.80 -14.74 2.88
N PRO A 11 -0.56 -14.99 2.45
CA PRO A 11 0.59 -14.98 3.36
C PRO A 11 0.75 -13.61 4.02
N ARG A 12 1.40 -13.58 5.18
CA ARG A 12 1.75 -12.34 5.89
C ARG A 12 2.88 -11.65 5.14
N THR A 13 2.55 -10.60 4.40
CA THR A 13 3.48 -9.87 3.53
C THR A 13 3.59 -8.39 3.86
N HIS A 14 2.85 -7.94 4.86
CA HIS A 14 2.87 -6.55 5.32
C HIS A 14 3.16 -6.50 6.82
N MET A 15 3.94 -5.52 7.23
CA MET A 15 4.33 -5.28 8.61
C MET A 15 3.72 -3.97 9.10
N VAL A 16 3.12 -4.00 10.28
CA VAL A 16 2.70 -2.80 11.02
C VAL A 16 3.40 -2.76 12.38
N GLN A 17 3.51 -1.59 12.96
CA GLN A 17 4.10 -1.40 14.28
C GLN A 17 3.04 -1.00 15.28
N LEU A 18 3.03 -1.65 16.44
CA LEU A 18 2.29 -1.24 17.62
C LEU A 18 3.20 -0.42 18.51
N ILE A 19 2.81 0.81 18.82
CA ILE A 19 3.54 1.73 19.68
C ILE A 19 2.63 2.15 20.83
N THR A 20 3.14 2.10 22.07
CA THR A 20 2.41 2.62 23.22
C THR A 20 3.00 3.96 23.67
N LEU A 21 2.16 5.00 23.72
CA LEU A 21 2.51 6.33 24.21
C LEU A 21 1.53 6.72 25.32
N ALA A 22 2.04 7.04 26.49
CA ALA A 22 1.22 7.40 27.66
C ALA A 22 0.06 6.40 27.90
N ASP A 23 0.40 5.12 27.92
CA ASP A 23 -0.50 3.97 28.09
C ASP A 23 -1.58 3.80 27.00
N GLN A 24 -1.51 4.57 25.91
CA GLN A 24 -2.40 4.46 24.77
C GLN A 24 -1.70 3.73 23.61
N PRO A 25 -2.30 2.64 23.07
CA PRO A 25 -1.74 1.94 21.91
C PRO A 25 -2.09 2.65 20.60
N TYR A 26 -1.12 2.65 19.68
CA TYR A 26 -1.24 3.22 18.33
C TYR A 26 -0.70 2.24 17.30
N ILE A 27 -1.31 2.23 16.13
CA ILE A 27 -0.79 1.53 14.94
C ILE A 27 -0.07 2.54 14.06
N VAL A 28 1.17 2.18 13.70
CA VAL A 28 2.00 2.95 12.76
C VAL A 28 2.24 2.08 11.52
N ASP A 29 1.81 2.59 10.39
CA ASP A 29 1.98 1.99 9.08
C ASP A 29 2.43 3.05 8.09
N VAL A 30 3.63 2.89 7.54
CA VAL A 30 4.23 3.82 6.59
C VAL A 30 4.46 3.20 5.22
N GLY A 31 3.99 1.95 5.00
CA GLY A 31 4.40 1.15 3.86
C GLY A 31 3.30 0.36 3.15
N PHE A 32 2.03 0.56 3.45
CA PHE A 32 0.95 -0.20 2.79
C PHE A 32 0.75 0.18 1.31
N GLY A 33 1.35 1.23 0.84
CA GLY A 33 1.23 1.71 -0.54
C GLY A 33 0.15 2.76 -0.71
N GLY A 34 -0.70 2.66 -1.75
CA GLY A 34 -1.66 3.70 -2.12
C GLY A 34 -2.64 4.12 -1.03
N MET A 35 -2.93 3.23 -0.08
CA MET A 35 -3.85 3.48 1.03
C MET A 35 -3.14 3.53 2.39
N THR A 36 -1.85 3.83 2.42
CA THR A 36 -1.12 4.08 3.67
C THR A 36 -1.80 5.20 4.47
N PRO A 37 -2.06 5.00 5.78
CA PRO A 37 -2.60 6.05 6.63
C PRO A 37 -1.72 7.30 6.65
N THR A 38 -2.33 8.47 6.58
CA THR A 38 -1.63 9.77 6.60
C THR A 38 -1.73 10.47 7.94
N GLY A 39 -2.19 9.75 8.96
CA GLY A 39 -2.29 10.19 10.35
C GLY A 39 -1.97 9.05 11.30
N ILE A 40 -1.79 9.41 12.57
CA ILE A 40 -1.59 8.45 13.66
C ILE A 40 -2.96 7.84 13.99
N LEU A 41 -3.05 6.53 14.06
CA LEU A 41 -4.27 5.81 14.39
C LEU A 41 -4.14 5.14 15.77
N ARG A 42 -5.05 5.46 16.69
CA ARG A 42 -5.18 4.73 17.95
C ARG A 42 -5.74 3.34 17.67
N LEU A 43 -5.25 2.35 18.40
CA LEU A 43 -5.83 1.01 18.32
C LEU A 43 -7.14 0.95 19.14
N GLU A 44 -8.17 1.57 18.60
CA GLU A 44 -9.53 1.62 19.16
C GLU A 44 -10.49 1.01 18.14
N VAL A 45 -11.25 -0.01 18.57
CA VAL A 45 -12.20 -0.72 17.71
C VAL A 45 -13.46 0.15 17.52
N ASP A 46 -14.06 0.05 16.33
CA ASP A 46 -15.33 0.71 15.94
C ASP A 46 -15.34 2.25 16.07
N THR A 47 -14.16 2.85 16.12
CA THR A 47 -14.00 4.30 16.21
C THR A 47 -13.47 4.85 14.89
N GLU A 48 -14.24 5.77 14.27
CA GLU A 48 -13.76 6.51 13.09
C GLU A 48 -12.70 7.51 13.50
N GLN A 49 -11.57 7.50 12.81
CA GLN A 49 -10.42 8.36 13.04
C GLN A 49 -10.08 9.14 11.79
N THR A 50 -10.19 10.46 11.87
CA THR A 50 -9.92 11.37 10.77
C THR A 50 -8.41 11.46 10.50
N THR A 51 -8.01 11.42 9.24
CA THR A 51 -6.65 11.74 8.77
C THR A 51 -6.70 12.88 7.76
N PRO A 52 -5.56 13.44 7.32
CA PRO A 52 -5.54 14.44 6.25
C PRO A 52 -6.17 14.01 4.93
N HIS A 53 -6.37 12.71 4.71
CA HIS A 53 -7.00 12.15 3.51
C HIS A 53 -8.31 11.44 3.87
N GLU A 54 -8.30 10.12 3.91
CA GLU A 54 -9.47 9.32 4.22
C GLU A 54 -9.58 9.08 5.74
N PRO A 55 -10.80 9.00 6.29
CA PRO A 55 -11.00 8.42 7.62
C PRO A 55 -10.64 6.93 7.63
N PHE A 56 -10.14 6.46 8.77
CA PHE A 56 -9.84 5.05 9.03
C PHE A 56 -10.55 4.57 10.29
N ARG A 57 -10.72 3.26 10.41
CA ARG A 57 -11.14 2.60 11.64
C ARG A 57 -10.58 1.20 11.73
N PHE A 58 -10.63 0.64 12.94
CA PHE A 58 -10.39 -0.78 13.17
C PHE A 58 -11.69 -1.48 13.54
N VAL A 59 -11.93 -2.66 13.00
CA VAL A 59 -13.02 -3.54 13.38
C VAL A 59 -12.45 -4.91 13.77
N MET A 60 -13.20 -5.69 14.54
CA MET A 60 -12.81 -7.07 14.87
C MET A 60 -13.49 -8.04 13.91
N ASP A 61 -12.73 -9.00 13.39
CA ASP A 61 -13.22 -10.09 12.57
C ASP A 61 -12.48 -11.39 12.95
N GLU A 62 -13.22 -12.38 13.43
CA GLU A 62 -12.71 -13.69 13.88
C GLU A 62 -11.53 -13.60 14.88
N GLY A 63 -11.46 -12.54 15.70
CA GLY A 63 -10.43 -12.34 16.70
C GLY A 63 -9.22 -11.53 16.23
N ASP A 64 -9.15 -11.18 14.95
CA ASP A 64 -8.15 -10.29 14.37
C ASP A 64 -8.68 -8.85 14.22
N PHE A 65 -7.77 -7.89 14.20
CA PHE A 65 -8.07 -6.52 13.79
C PHE A 65 -8.10 -6.43 12.27
N VAL A 66 -9.10 -5.74 11.75
CA VAL A 66 -9.16 -5.34 10.34
C VAL A 66 -9.10 -3.83 10.26
N MET A 67 -8.12 -3.30 9.55
CA MET A 67 -8.07 -1.88 9.23
C MET A 67 -8.93 -1.58 8.01
N GLU A 68 -9.81 -0.60 8.13
CA GLU A 68 -10.67 -0.13 7.06
C GLU A 68 -10.43 1.36 6.78
N ALA A 69 -10.58 1.76 5.52
CA ALA A 69 -10.62 3.15 5.10
C ALA A 69 -11.98 3.50 4.50
N LEU A 70 -12.44 4.73 4.73
CA LEU A 70 -13.68 5.26 4.15
C LEU A 70 -13.38 5.82 2.76
N VAL A 71 -13.71 5.08 1.72
CA VAL A 71 -13.45 5.46 0.32
C VAL A 71 -14.78 5.64 -0.41
N ALA A 72 -15.02 6.82 -0.97
CA ALA A 72 -16.26 7.16 -1.67
C ALA A 72 -17.53 6.80 -0.87
N GLY A 73 -17.52 7.09 0.43
CA GLY A 73 -18.66 6.83 1.32
C GLY A 73 -18.84 5.35 1.72
N THR A 74 -17.90 4.47 1.39
CA THR A 74 -17.95 3.05 1.73
C THR A 74 -16.71 2.61 2.49
N TRP A 75 -16.90 1.92 3.61
CA TRP A 75 -15.79 1.30 4.34
C TRP A 75 -15.21 0.14 3.55
N ARG A 76 -13.90 0.16 3.35
CA ARG A 76 -13.13 -0.83 2.59
C ARG A 76 -12.06 -1.44 3.47
N ALA A 77 -12.12 -2.75 3.67
CA ALA A 77 -11.10 -3.49 4.39
C ALA A 77 -9.77 -3.46 3.61
N LEU A 78 -8.70 -3.03 4.26
CA LEU A 78 -7.36 -2.93 3.69
C LEU A 78 -6.54 -4.18 3.99
N TYR A 79 -6.33 -4.46 5.27
CA TYR A 79 -5.62 -5.64 5.75
C TYR A 79 -6.11 -6.05 7.13
N ARG A 80 -5.78 -7.28 7.52
CA ARG A 80 -6.02 -7.80 8.87
C ARG A 80 -4.69 -8.11 9.54
N PHE A 81 -4.66 -8.00 10.87
CA PHE A 81 -3.49 -8.28 11.68
C PHE A 81 -3.90 -8.74 13.09
N ASP A 82 -3.01 -9.45 13.75
CA ASP A 82 -3.08 -9.73 15.19
C ASP A 82 -1.96 -8.98 15.92
N LEU A 83 -1.94 -9.08 17.25
CA LEU A 83 -0.94 -8.44 18.09
C LEU A 83 0.22 -9.38 18.47
N THR A 84 0.35 -10.50 17.78
CA THR A 84 1.47 -11.42 18.01
C THR A 84 2.77 -10.79 17.53
N GLU A 85 3.70 -10.57 18.46
CA GLU A 85 5.02 -10.04 18.12
C GLU A 85 5.75 -10.97 17.15
N GLN A 86 6.22 -10.42 16.04
CA GLN A 86 7.00 -11.12 15.04
C GLN A 86 8.50 -10.87 15.29
N ARG A 87 9.33 -11.88 15.05
CA ARG A 87 10.78 -11.82 15.24
C ARG A 87 11.50 -11.69 13.89
N SER A 88 12.79 -11.34 13.93
CA SER A 88 13.61 -11.20 12.71
C SER A 88 13.51 -12.40 11.76
N ALA A 89 13.50 -13.62 12.31
CA ALA A 89 13.38 -14.84 11.50
C ALA A 89 12.03 -14.94 10.74
N ASP A 90 10.93 -14.43 11.33
CA ASP A 90 9.61 -14.42 10.70
C ASP A 90 9.59 -13.42 9.51
N TYR A 91 10.25 -12.28 9.69
CA TYR A 91 10.43 -11.31 8.61
C TYR A 91 11.29 -11.85 7.47
N GLU A 92 12.35 -12.60 7.77
CA GLU A 92 13.18 -13.24 6.74
C GLU A 92 12.38 -14.21 5.88
N VAL A 93 11.53 -15.05 6.49
CA VAL A 93 10.63 -15.96 5.77
C VAL A 93 9.63 -15.21 4.91
N SER A 94 8.98 -14.20 5.47
CA SER A 94 8.00 -13.36 4.75
C SER A 94 8.65 -12.61 3.59
N ASN A 95 9.85 -12.04 3.81
CA ASN A 95 10.60 -11.36 2.78
C ASN A 95 11.06 -12.30 1.67
N PHE A 96 11.51 -13.51 2.02
CA PHE A 96 11.85 -14.52 1.02
C PHE A 96 10.66 -14.85 0.12
N TRP A 97 9.47 -15.02 0.69
CA TRP A 97 8.26 -15.25 -0.08
C TRP A 97 7.95 -14.07 -1.01
N VAL A 98 7.98 -12.84 -0.48
CA VAL A 98 7.71 -11.61 -1.25
C VAL A 98 8.67 -11.47 -2.43
N CYS A 99 9.95 -11.77 -2.24
CA CYS A 99 10.99 -11.58 -3.25
C CYS A 99 11.14 -12.73 -4.24
N ASN A 100 10.60 -13.94 -3.94
CA ASN A 100 10.94 -15.12 -4.73
C ASN A 100 9.72 -15.97 -5.14
N HIS A 101 8.57 -15.88 -4.44
CA HIS A 101 7.45 -16.75 -4.74
C HIS A 101 6.78 -16.36 -6.07
N PRO A 102 6.47 -17.32 -6.98
CA PRO A 102 5.88 -17.01 -8.28
C PRO A 102 4.54 -16.27 -8.20
N ASP A 103 3.75 -16.46 -7.15
CA ASP A 103 2.49 -15.73 -6.93
C ASP A 103 2.70 -14.35 -6.28
N SER A 104 3.92 -13.94 -6.01
CA SER A 104 4.21 -12.61 -5.49
C SER A 104 4.15 -11.59 -6.61
N HIS A 105 3.24 -10.63 -6.49
CA HIS A 105 3.13 -9.54 -7.46
C HIS A 105 4.34 -8.59 -7.44
N PHE A 106 5.21 -8.68 -6.44
CA PHE A 106 6.43 -7.86 -6.36
C PHE A 106 7.54 -8.34 -7.28
N ILE A 107 7.49 -9.59 -7.78
CA ILE A 107 8.49 -10.09 -8.74
C ILE A 107 8.03 -9.97 -10.20
N SER A 108 6.74 -9.75 -10.43
CA SER A 108 6.15 -9.69 -11.78
C SER A 108 5.80 -8.28 -12.25
N GLY A 109 5.84 -7.29 -11.35
CA GLY A 109 5.42 -5.94 -11.66
C GLY A 109 6.08 -4.87 -10.81
N ILE A 110 5.74 -3.62 -11.10
CA ILE A 110 6.11 -2.44 -10.31
C ILE A 110 4.87 -1.85 -9.64
N SER A 111 5.05 -1.42 -8.40
CA SER A 111 4.06 -0.59 -7.70
C SER A 111 4.79 0.56 -7.02
N ALA A 112 4.29 1.77 -7.18
CA ALA A 112 4.74 2.94 -6.45
C ALA A 112 3.54 3.71 -5.90
N ALA A 113 3.71 4.31 -4.74
CA ALA A 113 2.71 5.17 -4.13
C ALA A 113 3.36 6.38 -3.48
N ARG A 114 2.71 7.52 -3.58
CA ARG A 114 3.13 8.76 -2.95
C ARG A 114 1.91 9.56 -2.53
N VAL A 115 2.04 10.25 -1.41
CA VAL A 115 0.97 11.07 -0.86
C VAL A 115 1.41 12.52 -0.81
N GLU A 116 0.54 13.43 -1.23
CA GLU A 116 0.68 14.87 -1.07
C GLU A 116 -0.60 15.46 -0.46
N PRO A 117 -0.55 16.67 0.09
CA PRO A 117 -1.78 17.32 0.56
C PRO A 117 -2.86 17.35 -0.54
N GLY A 118 -4.02 16.77 -0.24
CA GLY A 118 -5.17 16.75 -1.13
C GLY A 118 -5.15 15.71 -2.24
N ARG A 119 -4.10 14.90 -2.38
CA ARG A 119 -4.03 13.87 -3.43
C ARG A 119 -3.10 12.70 -3.09
N ARG A 120 -3.34 11.58 -3.76
CA ARG A 120 -2.51 10.38 -3.74
C ARG A 120 -2.13 9.99 -5.15
N TYR A 121 -0.88 9.64 -5.35
CA TYR A 121 -0.38 9.05 -6.58
C TYR A 121 -0.24 7.55 -6.42
N ALA A 122 -0.68 6.80 -7.40
CA ALA A 122 -0.49 5.36 -7.47
C ALA A 122 -0.03 4.95 -8.87
N LEU A 123 0.97 4.10 -8.91
CA LEU A 123 1.43 3.45 -10.14
C LEU A 123 1.36 1.95 -9.93
N ARG A 124 0.76 1.25 -10.88
CA ARG A 124 0.81 -0.20 -10.97
C ARG A 124 1.11 -0.59 -12.41
N ASN A 125 2.30 -1.16 -12.61
CA ASN A 125 2.85 -1.43 -13.95
C ASN A 125 2.85 -0.14 -14.79
N ASN A 126 2.02 -0.06 -15.83
CA ASN A 126 1.87 1.11 -16.69
C ASN A 126 0.59 1.92 -16.41
N GLN A 127 -0.19 1.56 -15.39
CA GLN A 127 -1.34 2.35 -14.96
C GLN A 127 -0.92 3.38 -13.91
N PHE A 128 -1.03 4.65 -14.25
CA PHE A 128 -0.80 5.77 -13.35
C PHE A 128 -2.12 6.43 -12.99
N THR A 129 -2.37 6.60 -11.70
CA THR A 129 -3.60 7.20 -11.19
C THR A 129 -3.28 8.28 -10.17
N VAL A 130 -3.96 9.42 -10.29
CA VAL A 130 -3.96 10.49 -9.29
C VAL A 130 -5.34 10.55 -8.65
N TYR A 131 -5.42 10.18 -7.39
CA TYR A 131 -6.64 10.27 -6.59
C TYR A 131 -6.71 11.64 -5.92
N GLN A 132 -7.74 12.41 -6.21
CA GLN A 132 -8.01 13.69 -5.55
C GLN A 132 -8.87 13.45 -4.31
N THR A 133 -8.54 14.08 -3.17
CA THR A 133 -9.34 13.96 -1.94
C THR A 133 -10.77 14.48 -2.13
N ASN A 134 -10.93 15.55 -2.90
CA ASN A 134 -12.22 16.22 -3.14
C ASN A 134 -12.53 16.39 -4.63
N GLY A 135 -12.24 15.39 -5.44
CA GLY A 135 -12.45 15.47 -6.88
C GLY A 135 -12.42 14.11 -7.58
N PRO A 136 -12.64 14.09 -8.89
CA PRO A 136 -12.50 12.88 -9.67
C PRO A 136 -11.04 12.44 -9.73
N SER A 137 -10.82 11.13 -9.80
CA SER A 137 -9.50 10.57 -10.08
C SER A 137 -9.13 10.77 -11.54
N GLU A 138 -7.84 10.97 -11.79
CA GLU A 138 -7.27 11.04 -13.12
C GLU A 138 -6.47 9.75 -13.37
N GLU A 139 -6.81 9.05 -14.45
CA GLU A 139 -6.14 7.81 -14.82
C GLU A 139 -5.45 7.96 -16.18
N ARG A 140 -4.23 7.44 -16.28
CA ARG A 140 -3.45 7.46 -17.51
C ARG A 140 -2.70 6.14 -17.66
N GLN A 141 -2.81 5.53 -18.83
CA GLN A 141 -1.98 4.39 -19.21
C GLN A 141 -0.70 4.91 -19.87
N LEU A 142 0.43 4.52 -19.31
CA LEU A 142 1.76 4.87 -19.85
C LEU A 142 2.09 3.93 -21.00
N THR A 143 2.54 4.50 -22.12
CA THR A 143 2.73 3.78 -23.37
C THR A 143 4.19 3.63 -23.80
N SER A 144 5.11 4.23 -23.05
CA SER A 144 6.54 4.17 -23.32
C SER A 144 7.39 4.08 -22.04
N VAL A 145 8.58 3.51 -22.16
CA VAL A 145 9.58 3.48 -21.07
C VAL A 145 9.94 4.90 -20.63
N GLN A 146 9.97 5.83 -21.55
CA GLN A 146 10.27 7.23 -21.26
C GLN A 146 9.20 7.85 -20.35
N GLU A 147 7.91 7.68 -20.69
CA GLU A 147 6.80 8.15 -19.83
C GLU A 147 6.85 7.52 -18.44
N LEU A 148 7.16 6.20 -18.35
CA LEU A 148 7.25 5.52 -17.07
C LEU A 148 8.40 6.07 -16.21
N ARG A 149 9.56 6.34 -16.81
CA ARG A 149 10.68 6.99 -16.12
C ARG A 149 10.33 8.41 -15.67
N GLU A 150 9.69 9.21 -16.51
CA GLU A 150 9.27 10.57 -16.19
C GLU A 150 8.27 10.58 -15.02
N VAL A 151 7.30 9.69 -14.99
CA VAL A 151 6.34 9.55 -13.90
C VAL A 151 7.03 9.13 -12.60
N LEU A 152 7.94 8.14 -12.65
CA LEU A 152 8.70 7.72 -11.47
C LEU A 152 9.53 8.88 -10.90
N ASP A 153 10.20 9.63 -11.73
CA ASP A 153 11.08 10.73 -11.30
C ASP A 153 10.27 11.95 -10.82
N ASN A 154 9.31 12.43 -11.63
CA ASN A 154 8.60 13.67 -11.37
C ASN A 154 7.48 13.52 -10.32
N ASP A 155 6.69 12.43 -10.42
CA ASP A 155 5.50 12.26 -9.58
C ASP A 155 5.80 11.44 -8.31
N PHE A 156 6.71 10.46 -8.37
CA PHE A 156 7.07 9.63 -7.22
C PHE A 156 8.41 10.00 -6.57
N HIS A 157 9.23 10.82 -7.21
CA HIS A 157 10.60 11.17 -6.77
C HIS A 157 11.50 9.92 -6.65
N ILE A 158 11.31 8.98 -7.57
CA ILE A 158 12.08 7.75 -7.67
C ILE A 158 12.94 7.82 -8.92
N THR A 159 14.22 8.12 -8.76
CA THR A 159 15.20 8.13 -9.86
C THR A 159 15.78 6.73 -10.02
N ILE A 160 15.62 6.15 -11.21
CA ILE A 160 16.27 4.87 -11.57
C ILE A 160 17.73 5.18 -11.88
N PRO A 161 18.70 4.57 -11.16
CA PRO A 161 20.12 4.81 -11.42
C PRO A 161 20.52 4.50 -12.86
N SER A 162 21.39 5.31 -13.44
CA SER A 162 21.85 5.16 -14.83
C SER A 162 22.69 3.90 -15.06
N GLU A 163 23.30 3.38 -13.99
CA GLU A 163 24.13 2.16 -14.01
C GLU A 163 23.28 0.88 -14.10
N VAL A 164 21.96 0.99 -13.86
CA VAL A 164 21.02 -0.13 -13.93
C VAL A 164 20.36 -0.15 -15.30
N ASP A 165 20.59 -1.22 -16.07
CA ASP A 165 19.83 -1.46 -17.30
C ASP A 165 18.42 -1.97 -16.95
N ALA A 166 17.53 -1.03 -16.62
CA ALA A 166 16.14 -1.31 -16.30
C ALA A 166 15.22 -1.34 -17.54
N ASP A 167 15.69 -0.94 -18.70
CA ASP A 167 14.83 -0.74 -19.88
C ASP A 167 14.14 -2.01 -20.35
N ALA A 168 14.83 -3.14 -20.30
CA ALA A 168 14.24 -4.42 -20.67
C ALA A 168 13.12 -4.85 -19.72
N ALA A 169 13.26 -4.57 -18.42
CA ALA A 169 12.25 -4.82 -17.41
C ALA A 169 11.05 -3.86 -17.58
N LEU A 170 11.32 -2.58 -17.77
CA LEU A 170 10.28 -1.56 -17.93
C LEU A 170 9.46 -1.77 -19.22
N ARG A 171 10.09 -2.20 -20.32
CA ARG A 171 9.37 -2.54 -21.58
C ARG A 171 8.35 -3.64 -21.39
N ARG A 172 8.62 -4.65 -20.56
CA ARG A 172 7.65 -5.73 -20.25
C ARG A 172 6.39 -5.19 -19.59
N LEU A 173 6.54 -4.20 -18.70
CA LEU A 173 5.41 -3.61 -17.99
C LEU A 173 4.47 -2.78 -18.88
N ILE A 174 4.95 -2.32 -20.04
CA ILE A 174 4.18 -1.51 -20.99
C ILE A 174 3.48 -2.40 -22.03
N SER A 175 4.02 -3.61 -22.28
CA SER A 175 3.52 -4.50 -23.32
C SER A 175 2.35 -5.38 -22.87
N GLU A 176 2.05 -5.40 -21.58
CA GLU A 176 0.92 -6.11 -20.95
C GLU A 176 -0.30 -5.19 -20.83
#